data_d3e7e2957d2fc25000a54918d999b3d3
#
_entry.id   d3e7e2957d2fc25000a54918d999b3d3
#
_cell.length_a   1.000
_cell.length_b   1.000
_cell.length_c   1.000
_cell.angle_alpha   90.00
_cell.angle_beta   90.00
_cell.angle_gamma   90.00
#
_symmetry.space_group_name_H-M   'P 1'
#
loop_
_entity.id
_entity.type
_entity.pdbx_description
1 polymer ?
#
loop_
_entity_poly.entity_id
_entity_poly.type
_entity_poly.pdbx_seq_one_letter_code
_entity_poly.pdbx_strand_id
1 'polypeptide(L)'
;MSILYSNIIGEAEKELIILHGFLGMGDNWKTLSKKWASVGFRVHLIDQRNHGRSFWSESFSYKILAEDVINYCDHHKLSEVYILGHSMGGKTTMNLAILAPQLLKAFIVADIAPKKYVPHHQQLLNGLAQLDFTLISNRSEASLRLSPFVKDEGTRMFLLRNLYWISPGKLGLRLNIEV
;
A
#
# COMPACT_ATOMS: atom_id res chain seq x y z
N MET A 1 -4.89 14.46 13.77
CA MET A 1 -4.03 13.39 13.21
C MET A 1 -4.64 12.95 11.89
N SER A 2 -3.84 12.78 10.84
CA SER A 2 -4.34 12.27 9.56
C SER A 2 -4.58 10.77 9.69
N ILE A 3 -5.72 10.28 9.18
CA ILE A 3 -6.07 8.85 9.21
C ILE A 3 -5.79 8.24 7.85
N LEU A 4 -5.30 7.00 7.83
CA LEU A 4 -5.04 6.25 6.60
C LEU A 4 -6.35 6.07 5.82
N TYR A 5 -6.27 6.22 4.52
CA TYR A 5 -7.38 5.90 3.62
C TYR A 5 -7.57 4.38 3.56
N SER A 6 -8.80 3.95 3.51
CA SER A 6 -9.16 2.55 3.28
C SER A 6 -10.37 2.42 2.35
N ASN A 7 -10.39 1.32 1.61
CA ASN A 7 -11.58 0.83 0.92
C ASN A 7 -12.08 -0.41 1.67
N ILE A 8 -13.30 -0.36 2.19
CA ILE A 8 -13.88 -1.43 3.03
C ILE A 8 -14.81 -2.27 2.16
N ILE A 9 -14.66 -3.60 2.24
CA ILE A 9 -15.43 -4.58 1.47
C ILE A 9 -16.03 -5.62 2.43
N GLY A 10 -17.35 -5.81 2.39
CA GLY A 10 -18.10 -6.69 3.28
C GLY A 10 -18.59 -5.96 4.54
N GLU A 11 -19.50 -6.63 5.27
CA GLU A 11 -20.21 -6.08 6.46
C GLU A 11 -20.14 -7.03 7.66
N ALA A 12 -19.30 -8.06 7.61
CA ALA A 12 -19.17 -9.06 8.67
C ALA A 12 -18.46 -8.49 9.92
N GLU A 13 -18.59 -9.18 11.04
CA GLU A 13 -17.98 -8.78 12.31
C GLU A 13 -16.47 -9.05 12.37
N LYS A 14 -15.95 -10.01 11.57
CA LYS A 14 -14.52 -10.35 11.55
C LYS A 14 -13.76 -9.32 10.71
N GLU A 15 -12.96 -8.49 11.37
CA GLU A 15 -12.20 -7.43 10.74
C GLU A 15 -10.89 -7.96 10.18
N LEU A 16 -10.67 -7.82 8.87
CA LEU A 16 -9.43 -8.19 8.18
C LEU A 16 -8.79 -6.95 7.57
N ILE A 17 -7.62 -6.58 8.05
CA ILE A 17 -6.81 -5.49 7.51
C ILE A 17 -5.80 -6.04 6.51
N ILE A 18 -5.71 -5.43 5.33
CA ILE A 18 -4.72 -5.74 4.30
C ILE A 18 -3.75 -4.58 4.17
N LEU A 19 -2.45 -4.87 4.40
CA LEU A 19 -1.34 -3.94 4.24
C LEU A 19 -0.52 -4.33 3.01
N HIS A 20 -0.56 -3.48 1.98
CA HIS A 20 0.11 -3.72 0.69
C HIS A 20 1.64 -3.62 0.77
N GLY A 21 2.34 -4.11 -0.25
CA GLY A 21 3.77 -3.98 -0.44
C GLY A 21 4.19 -2.59 -0.95
N PHE A 22 5.52 -2.33 -0.93
CA PHE A 22 6.11 -1.09 -1.41
C PHE A 22 5.67 -0.78 -2.85
N LEU A 23 5.40 0.49 -3.13
CA LEU A 23 4.87 1.01 -4.41
C LEU A 23 3.49 0.44 -4.81
N GLY A 24 2.81 -0.26 -3.90
CA GLY A 24 1.45 -0.76 -4.07
C GLY A 24 0.40 0.16 -3.46
N MET A 25 -0.84 -0.32 -3.42
CA MET A 25 -1.98 0.30 -2.76
C MET A 25 -3.02 -0.77 -2.38
N GLY A 26 -3.98 -0.43 -1.54
CA GLY A 26 -5.05 -1.33 -1.13
C GLY A 26 -5.83 -1.93 -2.30
N ASP A 27 -6.10 -1.15 -3.33
CA ASP A 27 -6.83 -1.60 -4.53
C ASP A 27 -6.14 -2.76 -5.28
N ASN A 28 -4.85 -3.04 -5.06
CA ASN A 28 -4.17 -4.22 -5.62
C ASN A 28 -4.78 -5.54 -5.11
N TRP A 29 -5.42 -5.51 -3.93
CA TRP A 29 -5.99 -6.65 -3.24
C TRP A 29 -7.51 -6.80 -3.44
N LYS A 30 -8.15 -5.89 -4.17
CA LYS A 30 -9.61 -5.80 -4.31
C LYS A 30 -10.29 -7.09 -4.77
N THR A 31 -9.66 -7.84 -5.69
CA THR A 31 -10.23 -9.10 -6.19
C THR A 31 -10.24 -10.19 -5.12
N LEU A 32 -9.13 -10.33 -4.37
CA LEU A 32 -9.04 -11.31 -3.27
C LEU A 32 -9.93 -10.91 -2.10
N SER A 33 -10.05 -9.62 -1.80
CA SER A 33 -10.88 -9.12 -0.70
C SER A 33 -12.35 -9.44 -0.88
N LYS A 34 -12.86 -9.44 -2.12
CA LYS A 34 -14.23 -9.89 -2.41
C LYS A 34 -14.44 -11.37 -2.03
N LYS A 35 -13.43 -12.22 -2.23
CA LYS A 35 -13.49 -13.63 -1.84
C LYS A 35 -13.47 -13.78 -0.32
N TRP A 36 -12.65 -12.99 0.40
CA TRP A 36 -12.62 -13.03 1.86
C TRP A 36 -13.88 -12.44 2.47
N ALA A 37 -14.45 -11.41 1.88
CA ALA A 37 -15.73 -10.87 2.29
C ALA A 37 -16.86 -11.90 2.15
N SER A 38 -16.85 -12.72 1.08
CA SER A 38 -17.87 -13.77 0.88
C SER A 38 -17.78 -14.93 1.87
N VAL A 39 -16.67 -15.05 2.61
CA VAL A 39 -16.50 -16.06 3.67
C VAL A 39 -16.51 -15.47 5.08
N GLY A 40 -17.08 -14.28 5.25
CA GLY A 40 -17.40 -13.71 6.55
C GLY A 40 -16.35 -12.76 7.13
N PHE A 41 -15.59 -12.05 6.29
CA PHE A 41 -14.72 -10.94 6.72
C PHE A 41 -15.25 -9.59 6.24
N ARG A 42 -15.07 -8.56 7.07
CA ARG A 42 -15.07 -7.17 6.65
C ARG A 42 -13.63 -6.75 6.38
N VAL A 43 -13.32 -6.48 5.12
CA VAL A 43 -11.93 -6.34 4.66
C VAL A 43 -11.59 -4.87 4.45
N HIS A 44 -10.60 -4.39 5.20
CA HIS A 44 -10.05 -3.04 5.11
C HIS A 44 -8.81 -3.04 4.21
N LEU A 45 -8.95 -2.54 3.00
CA LEU A 45 -7.84 -2.32 2.07
C LEU A 45 -7.19 -0.98 2.37
N ILE A 46 -6.16 -0.98 3.20
CA ILE A 46 -5.50 0.24 3.64
C ILE A 46 -4.45 0.68 2.61
N ASP A 47 -4.49 1.95 2.23
CA ASP A 47 -3.35 2.63 1.62
C ASP A 47 -2.43 3.12 2.75
N GLN A 48 -1.20 2.60 2.83
CA GLN A 48 -0.23 3.06 3.84
C GLN A 48 0.26 4.46 3.51
N ARG A 49 0.79 5.22 4.49
CA ARG A 49 1.32 6.58 4.24
C ARG A 49 2.22 6.61 3.01
N ASN A 50 2.28 7.72 2.32
CA ASN A 50 3.05 7.95 1.08
C ASN A 50 2.59 7.08 -0.12
N HIS A 51 1.48 6.35 0.01
CA HIS A 51 0.92 5.50 -1.03
C HIS A 51 -0.58 5.75 -1.21
N GLY A 52 -1.05 5.52 -2.43
CA GLY A 52 -2.48 5.54 -2.76
C GLY A 52 -3.15 6.88 -2.48
N ARG A 53 -4.22 6.85 -1.70
CA ARG A 53 -5.03 8.01 -1.30
C ARG A 53 -4.71 8.49 0.12
N SER A 54 -3.77 7.84 0.80
CA SER A 54 -3.33 8.25 2.13
C SER A 54 -2.45 9.49 2.06
N PHE A 55 -2.28 10.14 3.19
CA PHE A 55 -1.47 11.35 3.33
C PHE A 55 0.01 11.10 3.04
N TRP A 56 0.70 12.15 2.62
CA TRP A 56 2.14 12.19 2.43
C TRP A 56 2.84 12.76 3.67
N SER A 57 4.04 12.26 3.95
CA SER A 57 4.86 12.67 5.09
C SER A 57 6.33 12.37 4.80
N GLU A 58 7.23 13.24 5.27
CA GLU A 58 8.67 13.02 5.21
C GLU A 58 9.13 11.90 6.18
N SER A 59 8.37 11.69 7.24
CA SER A 59 8.67 10.63 8.22
C SER A 59 8.21 9.28 7.69
N PHE A 60 9.15 8.36 7.46
CA PHE A 60 8.87 7.03 6.91
C PHE A 60 9.75 5.97 7.58
N SER A 61 9.14 5.12 8.40
CA SER A 61 9.78 3.95 9.01
C SER A 61 8.73 2.90 9.36
N TYR A 62 9.11 1.65 9.52
CA TYR A 62 8.19 0.57 9.88
C TYR A 62 7.49 0.78 11.22
N LYS A 63 8.16 1.43 12.18
CA LYS A 63 7.55 1.82 13.46
C LYS A 63 6.41 2.82 13.22
N ILE A 64 6.67 3.86 12.46
CA ILE A 64 5.69 4.90 12.14
C ILE A 64 4.51 4.32 11.31
N LEU A 65 4.80 3.42 10.36
CA LEU A 65 3.75 2.71 9.61
C LEU A 65 2.84 1.88 10.53
N ALA A 66 3.43 1.23 11.56
CA ALA A 66 2.65 0.49 12.55
C ALA A 66 1.83 1.42 13.46
N GLU A 67 2.37 2.56 13.87
CA GLU A 67 1.66 3.59 14.63
C GLU A 67 0.46 4.14 13.84
N ASP A 68 0.59 4.32 12.52
CA ASP A 68 -0.54 4.71 11.67
C ASP A 68 -1.66 3.65 11.67
N VAL A 69 -1.31 2.36 11.67
CA VAL A 69 -2.30 1.29 11.72
C VAL A 69 -2.99 1.26 13.09
N ILE A 70 -2.27 1.51 14.19
CA ILE A 70 -2.87 1.66 15.53
C ILE A 70 -3.88 2.81 15.53
N ASN A 71 -3.47 3.99 15.06
CA ASN A 71 -4.35 5.16 14.95
C ASN A 71 -5.57 4.90 14.06
N TYR A 72 -5.40 4.12 12.98
CA TYR A 72 -6.50 3.70 12.12
C TYR A 72 -7.50 2.81 12.88
N CYS A 73 -7.00 1.82 13.62
CA CYS A 73 -7.84 0.92 14.42
C CYS A 73 -8.60 1.68 15.53
N ASP A 74 -7.92 2.57 16.23
CA ASP A 74 -8.54 3.42 17.26
C ASP A 74 -9.65 4.28 16.68
N HIS A 75 -9.40 4.92 15.54
CA HIS A 75 -10.38 5.76 14.85
C HIS A 75 -11.63 4.98 14.44
N HIS A 76 -11.45 3.77 13.94
CA HIS A 76 -12.53 2.88 13.50
C HIS A 76 -13.10 2.00 14.64
N LYS A 77 -12.57 2.14 15.88
CA LYS A 77 -12.94 1.33 17.05
C LYS A 77 -12.79 -0.16 16.82
N LEU A 78 -11.71 -0.55 16.11
CA LEU A 78 -11.39 -1.93 15.83
C LEU A 78 -10.58 -2.55 16.97
N SER A 79 -10.89 -3.77 17.33
CA SER A 79 -10.16 -4.58 18.29
C SER A 79 -10.08 -6.03 17.80
N GLU A 80 -9.04 -6.77 18.21
CA GLU A 80 -8.85 -8.18 17.82
C GLU A 80 -8.92 -8.42 16.31
N VAL A 81 -8.21 -7.58 15.52
CA VAL A 81 -8.22 -7.65 14.06
C VAL A 81 -7.36 -8.80 13.51
N TYR A 82 -7.76 -9.33 12.37
CA TYR A 82 -6.89 -10.15 11.52
C TYR A 82 -6.09 -9.22 10.60
N ILE A 83 -4.80 -9.52 10.38
CA ILE A 83 -3.98 -8.73 9.46
C ILE A 83 -3.27 -9.62 8.45
N LEU A 84 -3.29 -9.23 7.18
CA LEU A 84 -2.40 -9.75 6.15
C LEU A 84 -1.50 -8.62 5.67
N GLY A 85 -0.21 -8.74 5.95
CA GLY A 85 0.81 -7.80 5.47
C GLY A 85 1.71 -8.45 4.42
N HIS A 86 1.78 -7.83 3.25
CA HIS A 86 2.64 -8.26 2.16
C HIS A 86 3.89 -7.39 2.06
N SER A 87 5.09 -8.00 1.99
CA SER A 87 6.37 -7.32 1.80
C SER A 87 6.56 -6.16 2.81
N MET A 88 6.54 -4.89 2.40
CA MET A 88 6.55 -3.71 3.28
C MET A 88 5.43 -3.79 4.34
N GLY A 89 4.20 -4.11 3.93
CA GLY A 89 3.08 -4.31 4.85
C GLY A 89 3.32 -5.45 5.84
N GLY A 90 4.09 -6.48 5.45
CA GLY A 90 4.52 -7.55 6.36
C GLY A 90 5.47 -7.03 7.44
N LYS A 91 6.41 -6.16 7.09
CA LYS A 91 7.29 -5.47 8.07
C LYS A 91 6.49 -4.55 9.00
N THR A 92 5.51 -3.85 8.46
CA THR A 92 4.56 -3.04 9.25
C THR A 92 3.82 -3.93 10.26
N THR A 93 3.29 -5.08 9.82
CA THR A 93 2.61 -6.07 10.68
C THR A 93 3.51 -6.60 11.79
N MET A 94 4.77 -6.93 11.48
CA MET A 94 5.75 -7.38 12.49
C MET A 94 5.98 -6.30 13.56
N ASN A 95 6.11 -5.02 13.17
CA ASN A 95 6.25 -3.91 14.11
C ASN A 95 4.97 -3.70 14.93
N LEU A 96 3.81 -3.81 14.30
CA LEU A 96 2.53 -3.72 15.00
C LEU A 96 2.38 -4.83 16.06
N ALA A 97 2.80 -6.07 15.76
CA ALA A 97 2.77 -7.18 16.70
C ALA A 97 3.68 -6.95 17.93
N ILE A 98 4.71 -6.11 17.80
CA ILE A 98 5.56 -5.71 18.93
C ILE A 98 4.95 -4.55 19.71
N LEU A 99 4.39 -3.55 19.01
CA LEU A 99 3.90 -2.31 19.62
C LEU A 99 2.51 -2.45 20.24
N ALA A 100 1.64 -3.25 19.64
CA ALA A 100 0.24 -3.40 20.07
C ALA A 100 -0.27 -4.86 19.88
N PRO A 101 0.37 -5.86 20.52
CA PRO A 101 -0.01 -7.27 20.34
C PRO A 101 -1.47 -7.55 20.70
N GLN A 102 -2.04 -6.82 21.65
CA GLN A 102 -3.43 -6.93 22.09
C GLN A 102 -4.45 -6.59 21.00
N LEU A 103 -4.03 -5.85 19.97
CA LEU A 103 -4.88 -5.47 18.85
C LEU A 103 -5.09 -6.63 17.86
N LEU A 104 -4.19 -7.62 17.89
CA LEU A 104 -4.12 -8.67 16.87
C LEU A 104 -4.82 -9.95 17.33
N LYS A 105 -5.83 -10.39 16.59
CA LYS A 105 -6.40 -11.73 16.71
C LYS A 105 -5.48 -12.79 16.11
N ALA A 106 -5.01 -12.52 14.89
CA ALA A 106 -4.01 -13.30 14.18
C ALA A 106 -3.43 -12.47 13.03
N PHE A 107 -2.26 -12.85 12.52
CA PHE A 107 -1.68 -12.19 11.36
C PHE A 107 -0.96 -13.15 10.43
N ILE A 108 -0.90 -12.75 9.16
CA ILE A 108 -0.13 -13.41 8.11
C ILE A 108 0.88 -12.41 7.57
N VAL A 109 2.14 -12.83 7.49
CA VAL A 109 3.20 -12.10 6.81
C VAL A 109 3.52 -12.84 5.51
N ALA A 110 3.28 -12.19 4.39
CA ALA A 110 3.49 -12.75 3.07
C ALA A 110 4.72 -12.14 2.39
N ASP A 111 5.56 -13.01 1.81
CA ASP A 111 6.69 -12.67 0.94
C ASP A 111 7.75 -11.74 1.58
N ILE A 112 7.98 -11.86 2.89
CA ILE A 112 9.03 -11.13 3.62
C ILE A 112 9.38 -11.85 4.92
N ALA A 113 10.64 -11.75 5.35
CA ALA A 113 11.11 -12.32 6.61
C ALA A 113 11.56 -11.22 7.61
N PRO A 114 11.66 -11.53 8.92
CA PRO A 114 12.12 -10.60 9.96
C PRO A 114 13.65 -10.42 9.93
N LYS A 115 14.19 -10.00 8.79
CA LYS A 115 15.62 -9.72 8.58
C LYS A 115 15.83 -8.40 7.87
N LYS A 116 17.06 -7.86 7.92
CA LYS A 116 17.46 -6.73 7.09
C LYS A 116 17.59 -7.16 5.63
N TYR A 117 17.09 -6.35 4.72
CA TYR A 117 17.25 -6.51 3.27
C TYR A 117 18.12 -5.38 2.73
N VAL A 118 18.96 -5.70 1.76
CA VAL A 118 19.70 -4.69 1.00
C VAL A 118 18.69 -3.93 0.14
N PRO A 119 18.77 -2.59 0.05
CA PRO A 119 17.93 -1.80 -0.85
C PRO A 119 18.09 -2.28 -2.31
N HIS A 120 17.00 -2.58 -2.99
CA HIS A 120 17.01 -3.10 -4.37
C HIS A 120 15.93 -2.46 -5.27
N HIS A 121 15.24 -1.43 -4.76
CA HIS A 121 14.17 -0.75 -5.51
C HIS A 121 14.62 0.56 -6.18
N GLN A 122 15.90 0.93 -6.06
CA GLN A 122 16.40 2.21 -6.55
C GLN A 122 16.14 2.43 -8.05
N GLN A 123 16.27 1.36 -8.85
CA GLN A 123 16.00 1.44 -10.29
C GLN A 123 14.53 1.75 -10.59
N LEU A 124 13.59 1.19 -9.80
CA LEU A 124 12.16 1.48 -9.93
C LEU A 124 11.85 2.93 -9.54
N LEU A 125 12.43 3.41 -8.44
CA LEU A 125 12.28 4.79 -7.99
C LEU A 125 12.84 5.78 -9.01
N ASN A 126 14.05 5.52 -9.53
CA ASN A 126 14.64 6.34 -10.58
C ASN A 126 13.74 6.40 -11.82
N GLY A 127 13.15 5.26 -12.23
CA GLY A 127 12.23 5.22 -13.36
C GLY A 127 10.97 6.05 -13.11
N LEU A 128 10.37 5.94 -11.92
CA LEU A 128 9.19 6.72 -11.56
C LEU A 128 9.49 8.23 -11.48
N ALA A 129 10.67 8.61 -10.98
CA ALA A 129 11.11 10.01 -10.91
C ALA A 129 11.34 10.66 -12.28
N GLN A 130 11.56 9.85 -13.33
CA GLN A 130 11.71 10.34 -14.72
C GLN A 130 10.36 10.53 -15.45
N LEU A 131 9.24 10.22 -14.79
CA LEU A 131 7.92 10.44 -15.40
C LEU A 131 7.54 11.93 -15.35
N ASP A 132 7.77 12.62 -16.45
CA ASP A 132 7.31 13.99 -16.62
C ASP A 132 5.84 14.02 -17.06
N PHE A 133 4.95 14.29 -16.14
CA PHE A 133 3.50 14.34 -16.37
C PHE A 133 3.04 15.57 -17.17
N THR A 134 3.92 16.48 -17.53
CA THR A 134 3.62 17.54 -18.50
C THR A 134 3.67 17.01 -19.94
N LEU A 135 4.40 15.91 -20.15
CA LEU A 135 4.63 15.27 -21.46
C LEU A 135 3.92 13.91 -21.61
N ILE A 136 3.28 13.43 -20.55
CA ILE A 136 2.60 12.11 -20.52
C ILE A 136 1.10 12.33 -20.45
N SER A 137 0.40 11.94 -21.50
CA SER A 137 -1.03 12.11 -21.63
C SER A 137 -1.84 10.85 -21.32
N ASN A 138 -1.19 9.68 -21.28
CA ASN A 138 -1.87 8.40 -21.04
C ASN A 138 -0.93 7.34 -20.44
N ARG A 139 -1.55 6.23 -20.00
CA ARG A 139 -0.83 5.13 -19.34
C ARG A 139 0.17 4.42 -20.27
N SER A 140 -0.11 4.34 -21.57
CA SER A 140 0.76 3.68 -22.56
C SER A 140 2.07 4.46 -22.74
N GLU A 141 1.99 5.78 -22.82
CA GLU A 141 3.16 6.66 -22.84
C GLU A 141 4.00 6.55 -21.56
N ALA A 142 3.35 6.52 -20.40
CA ALA A 142 4.03 6.27 -19.12
C ALA A 142 4.77 4.93 -19.12
N SER A 143 4.14 3.87 -19.64
CA SER A 143 4.76 2.55 -19.76
C SER A 143 5.98 2.56 -20.67
N LEU A 144 5.90 3.25 -21.80
CA LEU A 144 7.01 3.39 -22.73
C LEU A 144 8.21 4.09 -22.08
N ARG A 145 7.94 5.20 -21.35
CA ARG A 145 8.99 5.94 -20.63
C ARG A 145 9.61 5.16 -19.46
N LEU A 146 8.85 4.26 -18.82
CA LEU A 146 9.37 3.37 -17.78
C LEU A 146 10.20 2.21 -18.34
N SER A 147 10.02 1.81 -19.59
CA SER A 147 10.61 0.58 -20.15
C SER A 147 12.16 0.54 -20.13
N PRO A 148 12.91 1.65 -20.19
CA PRO A 148 14.37 1.63 -20.02
C PRO A 148 14.80 1.21 -18.59
N PHE A 149 14.02 1.56 -17.59
CA PHE A 149 14.30 1.31 -16.18
C PHE A 149 13.69 0.00 -15.67
N VAL A 150 12.53 -0.38 -16.18
CA VAL A 150 11.75 -1.53 -15.73
C VAL A 150 11.44 -2.41 -16.93
N LYS A 151 12.24 -3.46 -17.16
CA LYS A 151 12.11 -4.34 -18.32
C LYS A 151 10.87 -5.23 -18.27
N ASP A 152 10.50 -5.71 -17.07
CA ASP A 152 9.34 -6.55 -16.88
C ASP A 152 8.05 -5.76 -17.05
N GLU A 153 7.19 -6.20 -17.97
CA GLU A 153 5.91 -5.55 -18.26
C GLU A 153 4.94 -5.64 -17.10
N GLY A 154 4.90 -6.78 -16.40
CA GLY A 154 4.05 -6.98 -15.23
C GLY A 154 4.36 -5.97 -14.13
N THR A 155 5.64 -5.74 -13.85
CA THR A 155 6.12 -4.74 -12.91
C THR A 155 5.74 -3.32 -13.37
N ARG A 156 5.91 -2.98 -14.66
CA ARG A 156 5.45 -1.68 -15.17
C ARG A 156 3.95 -1.48 -14.97
N MET A 157 3.15 -2.48 -15.30
CA MET A 157 1.69 -2.43 -15.14
C MET A 157 1.29 -2.27 -13.67
N PHE A 158 2.01 -2.93 -12.74
CA PHE A 158 1.81 -2.77 -11.31
C PHE A 158 2.11 -1.33 -10.86
N LEU A 159 3.26 -0.77 -11.23
CA LEU A 159 3.66 0.60 -10.89
C LEU A 159 2.67 1.63 -11.44
N LEU A 160 2.23 1.46 -12.67
CA LEU A 160 1.32 2.37 -13.36
C LEU A 160 -0.13 2.31 -12.81
N ARG A 161 -0.47 1.36 -11.95
CA ARG A 161 -1.73 1.42 -11.19
C ARG A 161 -1.82 2.64 -10.28
N ASN A 162 -0.68 3.20 -9.89
CA ASN A 162 -0.59 4.43 -9.11
C ASN A 162 -0.90 5.70 -9.92
N LEU A 163 -1.03 5.62 -11.25
CA LEU A 163 -1.44 6.77 -12.05
C LEU A 163 -2.91 7.11 -11.83
N TYR A 164 -3.19 8.39 -11.67
CA TYR A 164 -4.54 8.91 -11.56
C TYR A 164 -4.67 10.26 -12.30
N TRP A 165 -5.89 10.63 -12.62
CA TRP A 165 -6.18 11.94 -13.18
C TRP A 165 -6.30 12.96 -12.06
N ILE A 166 -5.38 13.94 -12.01
CA ILE A 166 -5.48 15.12 -11.11
C ILE A 166 -6.62 16.01 -11.59
N SER A 167 -6.69 16.20 -12.91
CA SER A 167 -7.74 16.91 -13.62
C SER A 167 -7.83 16.38 -15.06
N PRO A 168 -8.85 16.70 -15.85
CA PRO A 168 -8.91 16.30 -17.26
C PRO A 168 -7.61 16.66 -18.01
N GLY A 169 -6.98 15.65 -18.62
CA GLY A 169 -5.72 15.81 -19.36
C GLY A 169 -4.44 15.88 -18.51
N LYS A 170 -4.53 15.88 -17.15
CA LYS A 170 -3.37 15.96 -16.28
C LYS A 170 -3.27 14.71 -15.40
N LEU A 171 -2.28 13.86 -15.68
CA LEU A 171 -1.94 12.70 -14.86
C LEU A 171 -1.06 13.08 -13.66
N GLY A 172 -1.11 12.24 -12.62
CA GLY A 172 -0.22 12.28 -11.47
C GLY A 172 0.02 10.89 -10.90
N LEU A 173 0.91 10.83 -9.94
CA LEU A 173 1.31 9.61 -9.26
C LEU A 173 0.85 9.63 -7.80
N ARG A 174 0.20 8.55 -7.34
CA ARG A 174 -0.24 8.37 -5.95
C ARG A 174 0.86 7.79 -5.06
N LEU A 175 2.09 8.19 -5.29
CA LEU A 175 3.26 7.76 -4.51
C LEU A 175 4.10 8.99 -4.18
N ASN A 176 4.48 9.13 -2.92
CA ASN A 176 5.55 10.04 -2.53
C ASN A 176 6.88 9.29 -2.66
N ILE A 177 7.58 9.50 -3.76
CA ILE A 177 8.83 8.81 -4.09
C ILE A 177 10.09 9.56 -3.63
N GLU A 178 9.92 10.72 -3.00
CA GLU A 178 11.01 11.59 -2.53
C GLU A 178 11.47 11.25 -1.10
N VAL A 179 10.80 10.29 -0.45
CA VAL A 179 11.02 9.91 0.98
C VAL A 179 11.69 8.55 1.10
#